data_2f9fdeb261ec6849aabc5d9b740032d7
#
_entry.id   2f9fdeb261ec6849aabc5d9b740032d7
#
_cell.length_a   1.000
_cell.length_b   1.000
_cell.length_c   1.000
_cell.angle_alpha   90.00
_cell.angle_beta   90.00
_cell.angle_gamma   90.00
#
_symmetry.space_group_name_H-M   'P 1'
#
loop_
_entity.id
_entity.type
_entity.pdbx_description
1 polymer ?
#
loop_
_entity_poly.entity_id
_entity_poly.type
_entity_poly.pdbx_seq_one_letter_code
_entity_poly.pdbx_strand_id
1 'polypeptide(L)'
;MKTITIEDVEKKDINQVTILDIRPEDAYCRGTVEGAINIPMQEVDNRRDEIPRDKPVYVLCHTGEWSAYTVNMLEEAGYEAYNIEVDMFFLRMMLGRFVENETVMAEKQKDIEKSIIKKFRKSVWCKLRRQFGSMNL
;
A
#
# COMPACT_ATOMS: atom_id res chain seq x y z
N MET A 1 6.05 -15.95 -10.62
CA MET A 1 5.39 -14.76 -10.10
C MET A 1 6.28 -13.53 -10.33
N LYS A 2 5.70 -12.50 -10.90
CA LYS A 2 6.42 -11.25 -11.16
C LYS A 2 6.46 -10.40 -9.88
N THR A 3 7.61 -9.84 -9.58
CA THR A 3 7.81 -8.96 -8.44
C THR A 3 8.31 -7.59 -8.87
N ILE A 4 8.05 -6.59 -8.05
CA ILE A 4 8.50 -5.22 -8.26
C ILE A 4 8.87 -4.60 -6.90
N THR A 5 9.91 -3.78 -6.87
CA THR A 5 10.30 -3.10 -5.63
C THR A 5 9.40 -1.90 -5.36
N ILE A 6 9.33 -1.48 -4.10
CA ILE A 6 8.54 -0.31 -3.74
C ILE A 6 9.08 0.97 -4.41
N GLU A 7 10.38 1.08 -4.55
CA GLU A 7 11.01 2.21 -5.23
C GLU A 7 10.61 2.29 -6.70
N ASP A 8 10.53 1.15 -7.38
CA ASP A 8 10.11 1.10 -8.77
C ASP A 8 8.62 1.40 -8.93
N VAL A 9 7.79 0.97 -7.98
CA VAL A 9 6.36 1.33 -7.94
C VAL A 9 6.18 2.84 -7.83
N GLU A 10 6.97 3.48 -6.96
CA GLU A 10 6.90 4.93 -6.75
C GLU A 10 7.26 5.75 -7.97
N LYS A 11 8.04 5.18 -8.90
CA LYS A 11 8.39 5.82 -10.16
C LYS A 11 7.30 5.70 -11.23
N LYS A 12 6.30 4.86 -11.01
CA LYS A 12 5.20 4.66 -11.97
C LYS A 12 4.19 5.81 -11.89
N ASP A 13 3.60 6.12 -13.03
CA ASP A 13 2.48 7.05 -13.09
C ASP A 13 1.23 6.35 -12.51
N ILE A 14 0.68 6.88 -11.43
CA ILE A 14 -0.48 6.30 -10.75
C ILE A 14 -1.73 6.25 -11.64
N ASN A 15 -1.78 7.03 -12.71
CA ASN A 15 -2.88 7.00 -13.68
C ASN A 15 -2.75 5.83 -14.65
N GLN A 16 -1.58 5.21 -14.74
CA GLN A 16 -1.29 4.10 -15.66
C GLN A 16 -1.23 2.75 -14.96
N VAL A 17 -1.32 2.71 -13.65
CA VAL A 17 -1.21 1.48 -12.86
C VAL A 17 -2.26 1.47 -11.75
N THR A 18 -2.55 0.29 -11.23
CA THR A 18 -3.35 0.14 -10.01
C THR A 18 -2.45 -0.37 -8.91
N ILE A 19 -2.41 0.31 -7.78
CA ILE A 19 -1.73 -0.17 -6.58
C ILE A 19 -2.81 -0.67 -5.64
N LEU A 20 -2.78 -1.96 -5.35
CA LEU A 20 -3.78 -2.63 -4.54
C LEU A 20 -3.19 -3.01 -3.18
N ASP A 21 -3.64 -2.34 -2.14
CA ASP A 21 -3.28 -2.66 -0.76
C ASP A 21 -4.31 -3.64 -0.20
N ILE A 22 -3.89 -4.88 0.06
CA ILE A 22 -4.75 -5.96 0.55
C ILE A 22 -4.69 -6.13 2.07
N ARG A 23 -4.01 -5.22 2.76
CA ARG A 23 -3.97 -5.23 4.22
C ARG A 23 -5.33 -4.84 4.80
N PRO A 24 -5.58 -5.14 6.08
CA PRO A 24 -6.79 -4.65 6.73
C PRO A 24 -6.91 -3.12 6.64
N GLU A 25 -8.13 -2.63 6.65
CA GLU A 25 -8.42 -1.18 6.52
C GLU A 25 -7.67 -0.33 7.55
N ASP A 26 -7.54 -0.80 8.78
CA ASP A 26 -6.80 -0.08 9.81
C ASP A 26 -5.31 0.08 9.48
N ALA A 27 -4.70 -0.93 8.90
CA ALA A 27 -3.32 -0.84 8.43
C ALA A 27 -3.18 0.15 7.27
N TYR A 28 -4.09 0.09 6.31
CA TYR A 28 -4.15 1.02 5.18
C TYR A 28 -4.30 2.47 5.66
N CYS A 29 -5.16 2.71 6.64
CA CYS A 29 -5.39 4.04 7.19
C CYS A 29 -4.20 4.58 7.99
N ARG A 30 -3.34 3.70 8.54
CA ARG A 30 -2.11 4.12 9.20
C ARG A 30 -1.01 4.52 8.24
N GLY A 31 -1.09 4.12 6.99
CA GLY A 31 -0.13 4.50 5.97
C GLY A 31 -0.09 3.49 4.84
N THR A 32 0.04 3.99 3.63
CA THR A 32 0.11 3.19 2.41
C THR A 32 0.88 3.92 1.32
N VAL A 33 1.08 3.28 0.19
CA VAL A 33 1.68 3.91 -0.98
C VAL A 33 0.69 4.91 -1.58
N GLU A 34 1.18 6.07 -1.98
CA GLU A 34 0.35 7.12 -2.59
C GLU A 34 -0.42 6.56 -3.79
N GLY A 35 -1.73 6.81 -3.81
CA GLY A 35 -2.61 6.36 -4.87
C GLY A 35 -3.12 4.93 -4.72
N ALA A 36 -2.71 4.20 -3.69
CA ALA A 36 -3.19 2.84 -3.46
C ALA A 36 -4.67 2.81 -3.09
N ILE A 37 -5.38 1.84 -3.65
CA ILE A 37 -6.72 1.48 -3.22
C ILE A 37 -6.64 0.35 -2.20
N ASN A 38 -7.57 0.31 -1.27
CA ASN A 38 -7.62 -0.74 -0.27
C ASN A 38 -8.80 -1.67 -0.52
N ILE A 39 -8.46 -2.93 -0.76
CA ILE A 39 -9.43 -4.03 -0.73
C ILE A 39 -8.81 -5.11 0.15
N PRO A 40 -9.32 -5.32 1.37
CA PRO A 40 -8.79 -6.37 2.23
C PRO A 40 -8.79 -7.72 1.52
N MET A 41 -7.78 -8.54 1.77
CA MET A 41 -7.55 -9.77 1.03
C MET A 41 -8.79 -10.66 0.92
N GLN A 42 -9.57 -10.77 2.00
CA GLN A 42 -10.76 -11.60 2.05
C GLN A 42 -11.88 -11.11 1.13
N GLU A 43 -11.83 -9.84 0.71
CA GLU A 43 -12.85 -9.21 -0.12
C GLU A 43 -12.44 -9.09 -1.59
N VAL A 44 -11.19 -9.37 -1.95
CA VAL A 44 -10.68 -9.17 -3.31
C VAL A 44 -11.48 -9.96 -4.33
N ASP A 45 -11.79 -11.21 -4.03
CA ASP A 45 -12.54 -12.07 -4.95
C ASP A 45 -13.93 -11.51 -5.25
N ASN A 46 -14.63 -11.01 -4.23
CA ASN A 46 -15.96 -10.44 -4.37
C ASN A 46 -15.96 -9.02 -4.96
N ARG A 47 -14.84 -8.33 -4.89
CA ARG A 47 -14.70 -6.92 -5.30
C ARG A 47 -13.77 -6.73 -6.49
N ARG A 48 -13.51 -7.77 -7.27
CA ARG A 48 -12.66 -7.70 -8.45
C ARG A 48 -13.11 -6.65 -9.47
N ASP A 49 -14.40 -6.37 -9.52
CA ASP A 49 -14.97 -5.36 -10.42
C ASP A 49 -14.43 -3.94 -10.14
N GLU A 50 -13.93 -3.70 -8.93
CA GLU A 50 -13.32 -2.42 -8.56
C GLU A 50 -11.88 -2.28 -9.05
N ILE A 51 -11.29 -3.36 -9.57
CA ILE A 51 -9.92 -3.38 -10.08
C ILE A 51 -9.96 -3.30 -11.61
N PRO A 52 -9.41 -2.21 -12.21
CA PRO A 52 -9.36 -2.07 -13.65
C PRO A 52 -8.58 -3.21 -14.33
N ARG A 53 -9.10 -3.73 -15.43
CA ARG A 53 -8.46 -4.81 -16.18
C ARG A 53 -7.43 -4.33 -17.20
N ASP A 54 -7.48 -3.07 -17.55
CA ASP A 54 -6.65 -2.45 -18.60
C ASP A 54 -5.32 -1.90 -18.09
N LYS A 55 -5.03 -2.08 -16.80
CA LYS A 55 -3.82 -1.57 -16.16
C LYS A 55 -3.12 -2.67 -15.36
N PRO A 56 -1.78 -2.62 -15.27
CA PRO A 56 -1.06 -3.50 -14.35
C PRO A 56 -1.50 -3.26 -12.91
N VAL A 57 -1.59 -4.34 -12.12
CA VAL A 57 -1.95 -4.30 -10.71
C VAL A 57 -0.73 -4.66 -9.86
N TYR A 58 -0.34 -3.77 -8.99
CA TYR A 58 0.74 -3.98 -8.03
C TYR A 58 0.15 -4.22 -6.66
N VAL A 59 0.40 -5.39 -6.08
CA VAL A 59 -0.24 -5.84 -4.84
C VAL A 59 0.69 -5.64 -3.66
N LEU A 60 0.23 -4.90 -2.66
CA LEU A 60 0.94 -4.59 -1.43
C LEU A 60 0.36 -5.37 -0.25
N CYS A 61 1.23 -6.00 0.52
CA CYS A 61 0.88 -6.78 1.71
C CYS A 61 1.97 -6.62 2.77
N HIS A 62 1.73 -7.12 4.00
CA HIS A 62 2.72 -7.07 5.08
C HIS A 62 3.95 -7.95 4.84
N THR A 63 3.73 -9.18 4.38
CA THR A 63 4.77 -10.22 4.36
C THR A 63 5.13 -10.68 2.95
N GLY A 64 4.35 -10.30 1.96
CA GLY A 64 4.50 -10.81 0.60
C GLY A 64 3.86 -12.18 0.35
N GLU A 65 3.47 -12.91 1.38
CA GLU A 65 2.80 -14.22 1.22
C GLU A 65 1.37 -14.08 0.74
N TRP A 66 0.61 -13.20 1.37
CA TRP A 66 -0.77 -12.92 1.01
C TRP A 66 -0.86 -12.23 -0.35
N SER A 67 0.11 -11.37 -0.65
CA SER A 67 0.17 -10.73 -1.97
C SER A 67 0.49 -11.74 -3.06
N ALA A 68 1.35 -12.73 -2.79
CA ALA A 68 1.63 -13.81 -3.73
C ALA A 68 0.37 -14.59 -4.10
N TYR A 69 -0.42 -14.95 -3.11
CA TYR A 69 -1.71 -15.62 -3.33
C TYR A 69 -2.66 -14.76 -4.15
N THR A 70 -2.77 -13.48 -3.80
CA THR A 70 -3.65 -12.53 -4.49
C THR A 70 -3.19 -12.30 -5.95
N VAL A 71 -1.89 -12.19 -6.18
CA VAL A 71 -1.31 -12.07 -7.52
C VAL A 71 -1.68 -13.27 -8.38
N ASN A 72 -1.52 -14.49 -7.87
CA ASN A 72 -1.89 -15.70 -8.59
C ASN A 72 -3.38 -15.72 -8.95
N MET A 73 -4.23 -15.34 -8.00
CA MET A 73 -5.67 -15.27 -8.22
C MET A 73 -6.03 -14.25 -9.30
N LEU A 74 -5.38 -13.09 -9.28
CA LEU A 74 -5.60 -12.04 -10.28
C LEU A 74 -5.08 -12.47 -11.67
N GLU A 75 -3.94 -13.11 -11.73
CA GLU A 75 -3.41 -13.64 -13.00
C GLU A 75 -4.35 -14.68 -13.61
N GLU A 76 -4.90 -15.57 -12.80
CA GLU A 76 -5.90 -16.56 -13.26
C GLU A 76 -7.17 -15.87 -13.77
N ALA A 77 -7.50 -14.72 -13.23
CA ALA A 77 -8.65 -13.91 -13.67
C ALA A 77 -8.34 -13.01 -14.88
N GLY A 78 -7.12 -13.08 -15.43
CA GLY A 78 -6.72 -12.35 -16.62
C GLY A 78 -6.07 -10.99 -16.39
N TYR A 79 -5.71 -10.66 -15.15
CA TYR A 79 -5.00 -9.44 -14.83
C TYR A 79 -3.49 -9.58 -15.04
N GLU A 80 -2.84 -8.50 -15.40
CA GLU A 80 -1.40 -8.36 -15.26
C GLU A 80 -1.09 -7.93 -13.83
N ALA A 81 -0.55 -8.82 -13.02
CA ALA A 81 -0.37 -8.58 -11.60
C ALA A 81 1.08 -8.83 -11.15
N TYR A 82 1.53 -8.02 -10.20
CA TYR A 82 2.88 -8.05 -9.64
C TYR A 82 2.81 -8.02 -8.12
N ASN A 83 3.70 -8.75 -7.49
CA ASN A 83 3.91 -8.68 -6.05
C ASN A 83 4.88 -7.53 -5.73
N ILE A 84 4.49 -6.61 -4.85
CA ILE A 84 5.38 -5.57 -4.37
C ILE A 84 6.27 -6.14 -3.27
N GLU A 85 7.57 -6.12 -3.49
CA GLU A 85 8.54 -6.43 -2.46
C GLU A 85 8.66 -5.26 -1.49
N VAL A 86 8.33 -5.51 -0.24
CA VAL A 86 8.41 -4.52 0.83
C VAL A 86 9.63 -4.83 1.67
N ASP A 87 10.60 -3.91 1.74
CA ASP A 87 11.74 -4.08 2.59
C ASP A 87 11.38 -3.84 4.08
N MET A 88 12.23 -4.31 4.98
CA MET A 88 12.00 -4.19 6.42
C MET A 88 11.98 -2.74 6.89
N PHE A 89 12.71 -1.88 6.22
CA PHE A 89 12.76 -0.45 6.53
C PHE A 89 11.41 0.22 6.24
N PHE A 90 10.88 -0.01 5.04
CA PHE A 90 9.57 0.50 4.64
C PHE A 90 8.48 -0.05 5.56
N LEU A 91 8.53 -1.35 5.86
CA LEU A 91 7.56 -1.99 6.74
C LEU A 91 7.59 -1.40 8.15
N ARG A 92 8.78 -1.16 8.70
CA ARG A 92 8.96 -0.51 10.01
C ARG A 92 8.37 0.89 10.02
N MET A 93 8.60 1.66 8.97
CA MET A 93 8.04 3.00 8.84
C MET A 93 6.52 2.98 8.80
N MET A 94 5.94 2.07 8.03
CA MET A 94 4.49 1.92 7.92
C MET A 94 3.85 1.47 9.23
N LEU A 95 4.55 0.68 10.03
CA LEU A 95 4.05 0.18 11.31
C LEU A 95 4.31 1.13 12.48
N GLY A 96 4.97 2.27 12.25
CA GLY A 96 5.29 3.23 13.30
C GLY A 96 6.27 2.68 14.35
N ARG A 97 6.97 1.59 14.04
CA ARG A 97 7.94 0.94 14.94
C ARG A 97 9.37 1.39 14.68
N PHE A 98 9.54 2.66 14.46
CA PHE A 98 10.85 3.21 14.23
C PHE A 98 11.49 3.57 15.57
N VAL A 99 12.19 2.62 16.18
CA VAL A 99 13.00 2.86 17.38
C VAL A 99 14.39 2.35 17.09
N GLU A 100 15.23 3.15 16.48
CA GLU A 100 16.67 2.84 16.46
C GLU A 100 17.48 4.11 16.37
N ASN A 101 18.48 4.18 17.25
CA ASN A 101 19.56 5.17 17.34
C ASN A 101 19.21 6.56 16.78
N GLU A 102 18.68 7.37 17.63
CA GLU A 102 18.15 8.70 17.37
C GLU A 102 19.09 9.64 16.59
N THR A 103 20.39 9.42 16.66
CA THR A 103 21.35 10.36 16.09
C THR A 103 21.68 10.14 14.61
N VAL A 104 21.73 8.89 14.14
CA VAL A 104 22.05 8.57 12.72
C VAL A 104 20.81 8.62 11.84
N MET A 105 19.65 8.41 12.44
CA MET A 105 18.37 8.36 11.74
C MET A 105 17.67 9.72 11.65
N ALA A 106 18.01 10.67 12.50
CA ALA A 106 17.36 11.97 12.53
C ALA A 106 17.58 12.78 11.23
N GLU A 107 18.75 12.69 10.62
CA GLU A 107 19.02 13.38 9.36
C GLU A 107 18.38 12.69 8.17
N LYS A 108 18.46 11.35 8.10
CA LYS A 108 17.77 10.58 7.07
C LYS A 108 16.26 10.64 7.23
N GLN A 109 15.78 10.72 8.46
CA GLN A 109 14.36 10.79 8.78
C GLN A 109 13.72 12.07 8.26
N LYS A 110 14.42 13.22 8.30
CA LYS A 110 13.89 14.49 7.79
C LYS A 110 13.58 14.44 6.30
N ASP A 111 14.46 13.83 5.50
CA ASP A 111 14.24 13.71 4.06
C ASP A 111 13.17 12.68 3.73
N ILE A 112 13.11 11.62 4.51
CA ILE A 112 12.10 10.58 4.41
C ILE A 112 10.74 11.10 4.88
N GLU A 113 10.68 11.87 5.96
CA GLU A 113 9.44 12.46 6.45
C GLU A 113 8.78 13.38 5.44
N LYS A 114 9.54 14.19 4.70
CA LYS A 114 8.99 15.02 3.63
C LYS A 114 8.35 14.19 2.52
N SER A 115 8.95 13.08 2.18
CA SER A 115 8.44 12.13 1.19
C SER A 115 7.22 11.38 1.73
N ILE A 116 7.21 11.00 3.00
CA ILE A 116 6.19 10.21 3.66
C ILE A 116 4.97 11.03 4.07
N ILE A 117 5.14 12.25 4.54
CA ILE A 117 4.05 13.14 4.93
C ILE A 117 3.03 13.25 3.79
N LYS A 118 3.49 13.35 2.56
CA LYS A 118 2.63 13.37 1.40
C LYS A 118 1.88 12.05 1.22
N LYS A 119 2.54 10.93 1.49
CA LYS A 119 1.97 9.57 1.36
C LYS A 119 0.99 9.24 2.47
N PHE A 120 1.19 9.79 3.66
CA PHE A 120 0.36 9.51 4.83
C PHE A 120 -0.81 10.47 5.05
N ARG A 121 -1.01 11.45 4.18
CA ARG A 121 -2.19 12.33 4.22
C ARG A 121 -3.49 11.56 4.24
N LYS A 122 -3.54 10.50 3.45
CA LYS A 122 -4.70 9.62 3.36
C LYS A 122 -4.96 8.87 4.67
N SER A 123 -3.91 8.53 5.40
CA SER A 123 -3.99 7.90 6.71
C SER A 123 -4.72 8.80 7.73
N VAL A 124 -4.41 10.08 7.75
CA VAL A 124 -5.08 11.06 8.62
C VAL A 124 -6.57 11.17 8.25
N TRP A 125 -6.86 11.23 6.95
CA TRP A 125 -8.24 11.27 6.46
C TRP A 125 -9.03 10.03 6.86
N CYS A 126 -8.44 8.84 6.73
CA CYS A 126 -9.05 7.59 7.16
C CYS A 126 -9.35 7.58 8.67
N LYS A 127 -8.42 8.07 9.49
CA LYS A 127 -8.63 8.18 10.93
C LYS A 127 -9.77 9.10 11.28
N LEU A 128 -9.85 10.26 10.62
CA LEU A 128 -10.95 11.21 10.82
C LEU A 128 -12.28 10.60 10.40
N ARG A 129 -12.31 9.93 9.26
CA ARG A 129 -13.53 9.27 8.77
C ARG A 129 -14.01 8.17 9.71
N ARG A 130 -13.10 7.40 10.32
CA ARG A 130 -13.43 6.42 11.34
C ARG A 130 -13.97 7.05 12.61
N GLN A 131 -13.30 8.09 13.08
CA GLN A 131 -13.63 8.74 14.34
C GLN A 131 -15.00 9.43 14.29
N PHE A 132 -15.35 9.98 13.13
CA PHE A 132 -16.61 10.70 12.93
C PHE A 132 -17.69 9.87 12.21
N GLY A 133 -17.42 8.59 11.96
CA GLY A 133 -18.40 7.60 11.48
C GLY A 133 -19.16 8.03 10.24
N SER A 134 -20.49 8.10 10.33
CA SER A 134 -21.39 8.42 9.24
C SER A 134 -21.56 9.92 8.98
N MET A 135 -20.74 10.78 9.53
CA MET A 135 -20.79 12.19 9.17
C MET A 135 -20.32 12.37 7.73
N ASN A 136 -21.24 12.80 6.86
CA ASN A 136 -20.93 13.18 5.50
C ASN A 136 -20.04 14.45 5.53
N LEU A 137 -18.77 14.22 5.39
CA LEU A 137 -17.82 15.29 5.20
C LEU A 137 -17.46 15.41 3.73
#